data_fcefa70a68fb6e9be1ac0d186837e14a
#
_entry.id   fcefa70a68fb6e9be1ac0d186837e14a
#
_cell.length_a   1.000
_cell.length_b   1.000
_cell.length_c   1.000
_cell.angle_alpha   90.00
_cell.angle_beta   90.00
_cell.angle_gamma   90.00
#
_symmetry.space_group_name_H-M   'P 1'
#
loop_
_entity.id
_entity.type
_entity.pdbx_description
1 polymer ?
#
loop_
_entity_poly.entity_id
_entity_poly.type
_entity_poly.pdbx_seq_one_letter_code
_entity_poly.pdbx_strand_id
1 'polypeptide(L)'
;QLSQFMDQTNPLAEITHKRRLSALGPGGLSRERAGFEVRDVHYTHYGRLCPIETPEGPNIGLISSLSVFAKINSMGFIETPYRKVAKGKVDLSSEPIYLSAEEEENKLIAQSNINVDKTGKILDSKVIARQEGDFPLIEPENVHYTDVAPNQIASISASLIPFLEHDDANRALMGSNMMRQAVPLMLPQSPIVGTGLEKQVASDSRVLINSEGQGVVQYVDADKIVIKYSRNKNQSLVSFDSEIVTYNLTKFKKTNQGTCVNCLLY
;
A
#
# COMPACT_ATOMS: atom_id res chain seq x y z
N GLN A 1 -10.53 22.65 5.61
CA GLN A 1 -9.16 22.10 5.70
C GLN A 1 -9.16 20.59 5.87
N LEU A 2 -10.24 19.98 6.38
CA LEU A 2 -10.37 18.53 6.53
C LEU A 2 -10.80 17.81 5.24
N SER A 3 -11.39 18.50 4.28
CA SER A 3 -11.71 17.97 2.96
C SER A 3 -10.88 18.69 1.90
N GLN A 4 -10.39 17.92 0.93
CA GLN A 4 -9.57 18.41 -0.17
C GLN A 4 -10.13 17.89 -1.49
N PHE A 5 -9.93 18.64 -2.58
CA PHE A 5 -10.16 18.10 -3.91
C PHE A 5 -9.27 16.89 -4.13
N MET A 6 -9.87 15.79 -4.58
CA MET A 6 -9.13 14.57 -4.82
C MET A 6 -8.25 14.73 -6.06
N ASP A 7 -7.00 14.31 -5.94
CA ASP A 7 -6.07 14.19 -7.05
C ASP A 7 -6.38 12.92 -7.82
N GLN A 8 -7.00 13.04 -8.99
CA GLN A 8 -7.48 11.95 -9.83
C GLN A 8 -6.85 11.97 -11.23
N THR A 9 -5.63 12.48 -11.39
CA THR A 9 -4.94 12.47 -12.68
C THR A 9 -4.69 11.06 -13.21
N ASN A 10 -4.47 10.12 -12.32
CA ASN A 10 -4.35 8.70 -12.61
C ASN A 10 -4.77 7.88 -11.38
N PRO A 11 -5.01 6.55 -11.52
CA PRO A 11 -5.44 5.71 -10.40
C PRO A 11 -4.48 5.72 -9.21
N LEU A 12 -3.17 5.77 -9.46
CA LEU A 12 -2.16 5.82 -8.40
C LEU A 12 -2.25 7.11 -7.59
N ALA A 13 -2.46 8.26 -8.25
CA ALA A 13 -2.64 9.54 -7.57
C ALA A 13 -3.85 9.53 -6.63
N GLU A 14 -4.94 8.90 -7.04
CA GLU A 14 -6.15 8.75 -6.22
C GLU A 14 -5.88 7.89 -4.98
N ILE A 15 -5.28 6.72 -5.14
CA ILE A 15 -4.97 5.81 -4.02
C ILE A 15 -4.02 6.49 -3.03
N THR A 16 -2.97 7.13 -3.51
CA THR A 16 -1.99 7.80 -2.66
C THR A 16 -2.58 9.00 -1.94
N HIS A 17 -3.48 9.74 -2.57
CA HIS A 17 -4.18 10.85 -1.91
C HIS A 17 -5.07 10.34 -0.75
N LYS A 18 -5.78 9.24 -0.94
CA LYS A 18 -6.62 8.63 0.11
C LYS A 18 -5.81 8.09 1.30
N ARG A 19 -4.54 7.74 1.09
CA ARG A 19 -3.62 7.21 2.10
C ARG A 19 -2.66 8.25 2.67
N ARG A 20 -2.89 9.53 2.41
CA ARG A 20 -2.03 10.63 2.85
C ARG A 20 -2.36 11.04 4.28
N LEU A 21 -1.31 11.30 5.05
CA LEU A 21 -1.38 11.81 6.42
C LEU A 21 -0.76 13.20 6.44
N SER A 22 -1.39 14.12 7.16
CA SER A 22 -0.92 15.50 7.30
C SER A 22 -0.74 15.84 8.77
N ALA A 23 0.42 16.41 9.11
CA ALA A 23 0.66 16.99 10.44
C ALA A 23 0.12 18.41 10.55
N LEU A 24 -0.36 19.01 9.46
CA LEU A 24 -0.89 20.36 9.36
C LEU A 24 -2.41 20.37 9.61
N GLY A 25 -2.93 21.50 10.01
CA GLY A 25 -4.36 21.75 10.11
C GLY A 25 -4.87 21.98 11.52
N PRO A 26 -6.19 21.93 11.75
CA PRO A 26 -6.79 22.16 13.07
C PRO A 26 -6.31 21.10 14.07
N GLY A 27 -5.74 21.54 15.18
CA GLY A 27 -5.14 20.65 16.18
C GLY A 27 -3.74 20.13 15.85
N GLY A 28 -3.19 20.48 14.67
CA GLY A 28 -1.84 20.10 14.23
C GLY A 28 -0.85 21.27 14.27
N LEU A 29 0.24 21.09 13.51
CA LEU A 29 1.33 22.05 13.40
C LEU A 29 1.05 23.11 12.34
N SER A 30 1.70 24.28 12.46
CA SER A 30 1.85 25.23 11.36
C SER A 30 3.23 25.05 10.71
N ARG A 31 3.33 25.36 9.41
CA ARG A 31 4.60 25.23 8.65
C ARG A 31 5.74 25.99 9.28
N GLU A 32 5.46 27.17 9.81
CA GLU A 32 6.46 28.07 10.38
C GLU A 32 7.00 27.58 11.73
N ARG A 33 6.18 26.83 12.48
CA ARG A 33 6.55 26.27 13.78
C ARG A 33 7.14 24.88 13.73
N ALA A 34 7.12 24.24 12.55
CA ALA A 34 7.65 22.91 12.38
C ALA A 34 9.17 22.95 12.20
N GLY A 35 9.91 22.55 13.21
CA GLY A 35 11.37 22.37 13.18
C GLY A 35 11.79 21.09 12.44
N PHE A 36 13.07 20.79 12.45
CA PHE A 36 13.61 19.58 11.84
C PHE A 36 13.14 18.31 12.52
N GLU A 37 13.03 18.29 13.84
CA GLU A 37 12.65 17.12 14.64
C GLU A 37 11.32 16.49 14.21
N VAL A 38 10.31 17.32 13.88
CA VAL A 38 8.99 16.84 13.45
C VAL A 38 8.95 16.43 11.97
N ARG A 39 10.00 16.75 11.21
CA ARG A 39 10.12 16.42 9.78
C ARG A 39 10.98 15.19 9.54
N ASP A 40 11.76 14.79 10.54
CA ASP A 40 12.67 13.65 10.45
C ASP A 40 11.93 12.30 10.56
N VAL A 41 12.58 11.26 10.10
CA VAL A 41 12.10 9.89 10.21
C VAL A 41 12.47 9.36 11.60
N HIS A 42 11.46 8.89 12.32
CA HIS A 42 11.63 8.25 13.62
C HIS A 42 11.59 6.72 13.46
N TYR A 43 12.21 5.96 14.36
CA TYR A 43 12.20 4.49 14.29
C TYR A 43 10.79 3.89 14.33
N THR A 44 9.84 4.54 15.00
CA THR A 44 8.43 4.14 15.07
C THR A 44 7.69 4.27 13.72
N HIS A 45 8.28 4.95 12.74
CA HIS A 45 7.72 5.04 11.38
C HIS A 45 7.84 3.73 10.61
N TYR A 46 8.69 2.81 11.05
CA TYR A 46 8.94 1.56 10.35
C TYR A 46 7.64 0.78 10.13
N GLY A 47 7.36 0.43 8.87
CA GLY A 47 6.15 -0.28 8.48
C GLY A 47 4.84 0.51 8.59
N ARG A 48 4.86 1.75 9.10
CA ARG A 48 3.69 2.62 9.30
C ARG A 48 3.66 3.79 8.35
N LEU A 49 4.74 4.55 8.31
CA LEU A 49 4.90 5.71 7.44
C LEU A 49 6.06 5.47 6.48
N CYS A 50 5.85 5.77 5.19
CA CYS A 50 6.91 5.68 4.21
C CYS A 50 7.96 6.77 4.45
N PRO A 51 9.26 6.41 4.57
CA PRO A 51 10.32 7.40 4.76
C PRO A 51 10.67 8.16 3.47
N ILE A 52 10.22 7.69 2.31
CA ILE A 52 10.59 8.21 0.99
C ILE A 52 9.48 9.12 0.44
N GLU A 53 8.22 8.72 0.52
CA GLU A 53 7.11 9.44 -0.09
C GLU A 53 6.67 10.63 0.77
N THR A 54 7.18 11.81 0.45
CA THR A 54 6.81 13.10 1.04
C THR A 54 6.85 14.18 -0.06
N PRO A 55 6.10 15.28 0.06
CA PRO A 55 6.22 16.40 -0.87
C PRO A 55 7.62 17.01 -0.87
N GLU A 56 8.00 17.59 -1.99
CA GLU A 56 9.19 18.44 -2.09
C GLU A 56 8.83 19.88 -1.66
N GLY A 57 9.77 20.56 -1.01
CA GLY A 57 9.61 21.95 -0.61
C GLY A 57 9.15 22.15 0.84
N PRO A 58 8.35 23.21 1.15
CA PRO A 58 8.08 23.62 2.52
C PRO A 58 7.29 22.61 3.37
N ASN A 59 6.61 21.67 2.74
CA ASN A 59 5.82 20.63 3.41
C ASN A 59 6.57 19.31 3.61
N ILE A 60 7.86 19.26 3.30
CA ILE A 60 8.68 18.06 3.45
C ILE A 60 8.60 17.52 4.89
N GLY A 61 8.37 16.22 5.04
CA GLY A 61 8.22 15.58 6.35
C GLY A 61 6.92 15.86 7.11
N LEU A 62 6.16 16.89 6.73
CA LEU A 62 4.88 17.23 7.37
C LEU A 62 3.68 16.52 6.73
N ILE A 63 3.84 16.09 5.50
CA ILE A 63 2.85 15.30 4.79
C ILE A 63 3.51 13.97 4.43
N SER A 64 2.95 12.89 4.93
CA SER A 64 3.47 11.55 4.79
C SER A 64 2.43 10.63 4.17
N SER A 65 2.86 9.46 3.71
CA SER A 65 1.96 8.43 3.19
C SER A 65 2.06 7.17 4.03
N LEU A 66 0.93 6.47 4.19
CA LEU A 66 0.90 5.17 4.85
C LEU A 66 1.71 4.14 4.05
N SER A 67 2.46 3.31 4.76
CA SER A 67 3.12 2.14 4.18
C SER A 67 2.11 1.13 3.62
N VAL A 68 2.55 0.27 2.71
CA VAL A 68 1.67 -0.66 1.95
C VAL A 68 0.75 -1.45 2.87
N PHE A 69 1.28 -2.07 3.93
CA PHE A 69 0.54 -2.95 4.82
C PHE A 69 0.00 -2.26 6.08
N ALA A 70 0.29 -0.97 6.27
CA ALA A 70 -0.17 -0.23 7.44
C ALA A 70 -1.70 -0.08 7.45
N LYS A 71 -2.28 -0.22 8.63
CA LYS A 71 -3.69 0.00 8.93
C LYS A 71 -3.85 0.98 10.07
N ILE A 72 -5.02 1.58 10.16
CA ILE A 72 -5.39 2.45 11.28
C ILE A 72 -6.42 1.68 12.12
N ASN A 73 -6.16 1.55 13.42
CA ASN A 73 -7.08 0.88 14.33
C ASN A 73 -8.28 1.76 14.70
N SER A 74 -9.22 1.21 15.45
CA SER A 74 -10.43 1.92 15.88
C SER A 74 -10.17 3.13 16.77
N MET A 75 -8.99 3.19 17.40
CA MET A 75 -8.56 4.31 18.26
C MET A 75 -7.77 5.38 17.47
N GLY A 76 -7.46 5.15 16.20
CA GLY A 76 -6.72 6.08 15.35
C GLY A 76 -5.20 5.86 15.31
N PHE A 77 -4.66 4.83 15.96
CA PHE A 77 -3.24 4.50 15.89
C PHE A 77 -2.93 3.70 14.64
N ILE A 78 -1.71 3.91 14.10
CA ILE A 78 -1.23 3.19 12.94
C ILE A 78 -0.57 1.90 13.40
N GLU A 79 -1.01 0.79 12.82
CA GLU A 79 -0.51 -0.55 13.10
C GLU A 79 0.16 -1.14 11.86
N THR A 80 1.14 -2.01 12.10
CA THR A 80 1.86 -2.75 11.05
C THR A 80 1.83 -4.24 11.32
N PRO A 81 1.77 -5.12 10.29
CA PRO A 81 1.67 -6.55 10.49
C PRO A 81 3.04 -7.18 10.75
N TYR A 82 3.05 -8.14 11.66
CA TYR A 82 4.21 -8.99 11.98
C TYR A 82 3.80 -10.45 12.09
N ARG A 83 4.74 -11.35 11.82
CA ARG A 83 4.59 -12.78 12.09
C ARG A 83 5.19 -13.12 13.44
N LYS A 84 4.47 -13.91 14.23
CA LYS A 84 4.95 -14.35 15.54
C LYS A 84 6.06 -15.38 15.39
N VAL A 85 7.09 -15.27 16.21
CA VAL A 85 8.18 -16.24 16.33
C VAL A 85 8.15 -16.82 17.74
N ALA A 86 8.22 -18.13 17.82
CA ALA A 86 8.28 -18.83 19.11
C ALA A 86 9.43 -19.85 19.07
N LYS A 87 10.40 -19.69 19.98
CA LYS A 87 11.58 -20.57 20.10
C LYS A 87 12.30 -20.84 18.75
N GLY A 88 12.57 -19.76 18.01
CA GLY A 88 13.23 -19.83 16.71
C GLY A 88 12.38 -20.41 15.57
N LYS A 89 11.07 -20.51 15.75
CA LYS A 89 10.15 -20.95 14.72
C LYS A 89 9.14 -19.86 14.39
N VAL A 90 9.09 -19.46 13.11
CA VAL A 90 8.14 -18.51 12.55
C VAL A 90 6.81 -19.20 12.31
N ASP A 91 5.73 -18.61 12.74
CA ASP A 91 4.39 -19.10 12.44
C ASP A 91 3.97 -18.65 11.04
N LEU A 92 3.99 -19.58 10.09
CA LEU A 92 3.61 -19.35 8.69
C LEU A 92 2.13 -19.61 8.43
N SER A 93 1.45 -20.28 9.34
CA SER A 93 0.06 -20.74 9.15
C SER A 93 -0.98 -19.76 9.69
N SER A 94 -0.64 -18.98 10.70
CA SER A 94 -1.54 -17.96 11.24
C SER A 94 -1.51 -16.66 10.47
N GLU A 95 -2.59 -15.89 10.60
CA GLU A 95 -2.64 -14.53 10.06
C GLU A 95 -1.63 -13.63 10.78
N PRO A 96 -1.05 -12.64 10.07
CA PRO A 96 -0.15 -11.67 10.69
C PRO A 96 -0.84 -10.88 11.80
N ILE A 97 -0.13 -10.62 12.87
CA ILE A 97 -0.60 -9.83 14.00
C ILE A 97 -0.24 -8.36 13.73
N TYR A 98 -1.22 -7.47 13.89
CA TYR A 98 -1.01 -6.04 13.77
C TYR A 98 -0.60 -5.47 15.14
N LEU A 99 0.51 -4.75 15.17
CA LEU A 99 1.03 -4.12 16.38
C LEU A 99 1.12 -2.60 16.18
N SER A 100 0.73 -1.85 17.22
CA SER A 100 0.99 -0.42 17.35
C SER A 100 2.47 -0.18 17.73
N ALA A 101 2.91 1.09 17.68
CA ALA A 101 4.28 1.42 18.05
C ALA A 101 4.57 1.15 19.54
N GLU A 102 3.59 1.33 20.40
CA GLU A 102 3.69 1.06 21.85
C GLU A 102 3.82 -0.45 22.13
N GLU A 103 3.04 -1.27 21.43
CA GLU A 103 3.10 -2.73 21.58
C GLU A 103 4.39 -3.33 21.02
N GLU A 104 5.01 -2.64 20.04
CA GLU A 104 6.30 -3.02 19.44
C GLU A 104 7.48 -2.69 20.35
N GLU A 105 7.32 -1.74 21.26
CA GLU A 105 8.38 -1.32 22.19
C GLU A 105 8.90 -2.52 22.98
N ASN A 106 10.22 -2.59 23.17
CA ASN A 106 10.91 -3.70 23.83
C ASN A 106 10.79 -5.08 23.13
N LYS A 107 10.31 -5.15 21.88
CA LYS A 107 10.28 -6.40 21.12
C LYS A 107 11.48 -6.51 20.18
N LEU A 108 11.99 -7.72 20.05
CA LEU A 108 13.06 -8.08 19.11
C LEU A 108 12.41 -8.59 17.83
N ILE A 109 12.52 -7.81 16.76
CA ILE A 109 11.86 -8.08 15.48
C ILE A 109 12.93 -8.37 14.43
N ALA A 110 12.90 -9.59 13.88
CA ALA A 110 13.80 -9.98 12.80
C ALA A 110 13.30 -9.45 11.45
N GLN A 111 14.24 -9.21 10.54
CA GLN A 111 13.94 -8.84 9.16
C GLN A 111 13.32 -10.02 8.39
N SER A 112 12.58 -9.73 7.33
CA SER A 112 11.93 -10.75 6.49
C SER A 112 12.91 -11.59 5.63
N ASN A 113 14.18 -11.19 5.54
CA ASN A 113 15.21 -11.85 4.73
C ASN A 113 15.94 -13.00 5.45
N ILE A 114 15.50 -13.39 6.64
CA ILE A 114 16.06 -14.53 7.37
C ILE A 114 15.79 -15.84 6.62
N ASN A 115 16.75 -16.78 6.69
CA ASN A 115 16.57 -18.10 6.10
C ASN A 115 15.65 -18.97 6.96
N VAL A 116 14.49 -19.29 6.42
CA VAL A 116 13.47 -20.09 7.11
C VAL A 116 13.20 -21.37 6.32
N ASP A 117 13.15 -22.49 7.01
CA ASP A 117 12.76 -23.77 6.41
C ASP A 117 11.24 -23.80 6.11
N LYS A 118 10.79 -24.76 5.31
CA LYS A 118 9.36 -25.00 5.01
C LYS A 118 8.51 -25.24 6.26
N THR A 119 9.12 -25.67 7.36
CA THR A 119 8.46 -25.85 8.67
C THR A 119 8.38 -24.58 9.52
N GLY A 120 8.97 -23.47 9.04
CA GLY A 120 9.04 -22.20 9.77
C GLY A 120 10.27 -22.07 10.68
N LYS A 121 11.18 -23.06 10.76
CA LYS A 121 12.37 -22.97 11.61
C LYS A 121 13.42 -22.05 10.99
N ILE A 122 13.99 -21.15 11.80
CA ILE A 122 15.10 -20.28 11.40
C ILE A 122 16.37 -21.12 11.33
N LEU A 123 17.07 -21.06 10.21
CA LEU A 123 18.28 -21.85 9.94
C LEU A 123 19.57 -21.11 10.36
N ASP A 124 19.52 -19.80 10.44
CA ASP A 124 20.67 -18.97 10.76
C ASP A 124 21.03 -19.10 12.24
N SER A 125 22.34 -19.19 12.54
CA SER A 125 22.84 -19.27 13.91
C SER A 125 22.65 -17.98 14.70
N LYS A 126 22.69 -16.83 14.02
CA LYS A 126 22.44 -15.49 14.56
C LYS A 126 21.66 -14.68 13.56
N VAL A 127 20.76 -13.85 14.05
CA VAL A 127 19.83 -13.03 13.26
C VAL A 127 19.97 -11.57 13.68
N ILE A 128 19.97 -10.68 12.69
CA ILE A 128 19.87 -9.24 12.95
C ILE A 128 18.42 -8.94 13.30
N ALA A 129 18.19 -8.42 14.48
CA ALA A 129 16.88 -7.95 14.91
C ALA A 129 16.89 -6.43 15.11
N ARG A 130 15.72 -5.83 15.01
CA ARG A 130 15.48 -4.42 15.30
C ARG A 130 14.89 -4.30 16.70
N GLN A 131 15.42 -3.36 17.48
CA GLN A 131 14.89 -2.97 18.77
C GLN A 131 15.11 -1.46 18.95
N GLU A 132 14.07 -0.67 19.03
CA GLU A 132 14.07 0.78 19.34
C GLU A 132 15.11 1.62 18.55
N GLY A 133 15.33 1.28 17.28
CA GLY A 133 16.31 1.95 16.42
C GLY A 133 17.69 1.31 16.37
N ASP A 134 18.00 0.37 17.24
CA ASP A 134 19.21 -0.44 17.21
C ASP A 134 19.03 -1.76 16.46
N PHE A 135 20.13 -2.33 15.99
CA PHE A 135 20.15 -3.57 15.22
C PHE A 135 21.08 -4.62 15.87
N PRO A 136 20.72 -5.15 17.05
CA PRO A 136 21.51 -6.17 17.71
C PRO A 136 21.52 -7.49 16.92
N LEU A 137 22.64 -8.20 17.00
CA LEU A 137 22.80 -9.57 16.49
C LEU A 137 22.45 -10.54 17.61
N ILE A 138 21.33 -11.27 17.47
CA ILE A 138 20.77 -12.12 18.50
C ILE A 138 20.60 -13.57 18.06
N GLU A 139 20.40 -14.46 19.01
CA GLU A 139 20.05 -15.85 18.75
C GLU A 139 18.58 -15.97 18.31
N PRO A 140 18.26 -16.91 17.39
CA PRO A 140 16.90 -17.08 16.86
C PRO A 140 15.83 -17.32 17.94
N GLU A 141 16.20 -17.92 19.06
CA GLU A 141 15.30 -18.24 20.17
C GLU A 141 14.75 -17.01 20.88
N ASN A 142 15.51 -15.90 20.84
CA ASN A 142 15.14 -14.63 21.48
C ASN A 142 14.30 -13.71 20.57
N VAL A 143 14.09 -14.07 19.30
CA VAL A 143 13.25 -13.31 18.38
C VAL A 143 11.78 -13.44 18.76
N HIS A 144 11.08 -12.32 18.87
CA HIS A 144 9.65 -12.30 19.21
C HIS A 144 8.78 -12.27 17.95
N TYR A 145 9.17 -11.47 16.96
CA TYR A 145 8.43 -11.27 15.71
C TYR A 145 9.37 -11.19 14.52
N THR A 146 8.83 -11.39 13.33
CA THR A 146 9.51 -11.13 12.06
C THR A 146 8.66 -10.29 11.14
N ASP A 147 9.28 -9.50 10.30
CA ASP A 147 8.62 -8.71 9.26
C ASP A 147 7.92 -9.64 8.26
N VAL A 148 6.81 -9.18 7.69
CA VAL A 148 6.02 -9.98 6.72
C VAL A 148 6.69 -9.95 5.35
N ALA A 149 7.18 -8.80 4.92
CA ALA A 149 7.79 -8.61 3.61
C ALA A 149 8.78 -7.43 3.62
N PRO A 150 9.78 -7.42 2.71
CA PRO A 150 10.78 -6.34 2.67
C PRO A 150 10.18 -4.98 2.28
N ASN A 151 9.15 -4.96 1.44
CA ASN A 151 8.47 -3.75 0.99
C ASN A 151 7.51 -3.14 2.03
N GLN A 152 7.47 -3.71 3.23
CA GLN A 152 6.64 -3.23 4.35
C GLN A 152 6.93 -1.78 4.73
N ILE A 153 8.17 -1.32 4.55
CA ILE A 153 8.59 0.05 4.88
C ILE A 153 8.13 1.10 3.89
N ALA A 154 7.85 0.70 2.64
CA ALA A 154 7.56 1.61 1.54
C ALA A 154 6.05 1.85 1.38
N SER A 155 5.69 3.01 0.83
CA SER A 155 4.33 3.30 0.37
C SER A 155 4.03 2.58 -0.94
N ILE A 156 2.79 2.65 -1.41
CA ILE A 156 2.38 2.06 -2.69
C ILE A 156 3.19 2.65 -3.84
N SER A 157 3.33 3.97 -3.92
CA SER A 157 4.14 4.61 -4.99
C SER A 157 5.60 4.20 -4.93
N ALA A 158 6.22 4.23 -3.76
CA ALA A 158 7.62 3.82 -3.60
C ALA A 158 7.83 2.33 -3.94
N SER A 159 6.87 1.47 -3.60
CA SER A 159 6.93 0.03 -3.89
C SER A 159 6.77 -0.31 -5.37
N LEU A 160 6.35 0.63 -6.20
CA LEU A 160 6.27 0.46 -7.66
C LEU A 160 7.58 0.85 -8.38
N ILE A 161 8.58 1.37 -7.67
CA ILE A 161 9.88 1.70 -8.24
C ILE A 161 10.72 0.42 -8.33
N PRO A 162 11.07 -0.06 -9.53
CA PRO A 162 11.94 -1.22 -9.66
C PRO A 162 13.35 -0.88 -9.18
N PHE A 163 14.02 -1.84 -8.52
CA PHE A 163 15.37 -1.69 -7.96
C PHE A 163 15.51 -0.50 -6.99
N LEU A 164 14.47 -0.24 -6.20
CA LEU A 164 14.44 0.85 -5.24
C LEU A 164 15.65 0.85 -4.29
N GLU A 165 16.12 -0.33 -3.90
CA GLU A 165 17.27 -0.53 -3.01
C GLU A 165 18.61 -0.01 -3.58
N HIS A 166 18.69 0.20 -4.88
CA HIS A 166 19.86 0.75 -5.57
C HIS A 166 19.78 2.27 -5.79
N ASP A 167 18.64 2.88 -5.50
CA ASP A 167 18.41 4.31 -5.71
C ASP A 167 18.70 5.11 -4.44
N ASP A 168 19.23 6.33 -4.62
CA ASP A 168 19.31 7.30 -3.54
C ASP A 168 17.91 7.74 -3.11
N ALA A 169 17.71 7.93 -1.80
CA ALA A 169 16.42 8.29 -1.22
C ALA A 169 15.82 9.57 -1.82
N ASN A 170 16.65 10.57 -2.14
CA ASN A 170 16.19 11.82 -2.76
C ASN A 170 15.64 11.57 -4.16
N ARG A 171 16.28 10.70 -4.95
CA ARG A 171 15.81 10.35 -6.29
C ARG A 171 14.57 9.48 -6.27
N ALA A 172 14.47 8.56 -5.33
CA ALA A 172 13.27 7.76 -5.10
C ALA A 172 12.07 8.64 -4.69
N LEU A 173 12.28 9.66 -3.86
CA LEU A 173 11.26 10.66 -3.51
C LEU A 173 10.74 11.39 -4.76
N MET A 174 11.65 11.91 -5.57
CA MET A 174 11.27 12.59 -6.82
C MET A 174 10.50 11.65 -7.76
N GLY A 175 10.98 10.42 -7.97
CA GLY A 175 10.33 9.40 -8.81
C GLY A 175 8.93 9.03 -8.33
N SER A 176 8.76 8.83 -7.05
CA SER A 176 7.47 8.56 -6.42
C SER A 176 6.48 9.72 -6.64
N ASN A 177 6.94 10.96 -6.50
CA ASN A 177 6.13 12.15 -6.78
C ASN A 177 5.76 12.26 -8.26
N MET A 178 6.70 11.96 -9.17
CA MET A 178 6.48 12.03 -10.63
C MET A 178 5.48 10.98 -11.12
N MET A 179 5.48 9.75 -10.57
CA MET A 179 4.51 8.71 -10.96
C MET A 179 3.06 9.16 -10.73
N ARG A 180 2.81 9.99 -9.73
CA ARG A 180 1.47 10.54 -9.47
C ARG A 180 1.00 11.59 -10.47
N GLN A 181 1.92 12.14 -11.29
CA GLN A 181 1.64 13.15 -12.30
C GLN A 181 1.43 12.53 -13.69
N ALA A 182 1.59 11.22 -13.83
CA ALA A 182 1.45 10.53 -15.10
C ALA A 182 0.02 10.66 -15.66
N VAL A 183 -0.07 10.77 -16.99
CA VAL A 183 -1.34 10.82 -17.71
C VAL A 183 -1.65 9.41 -18.24
N PRO A 184 -2.87 8.88 -18.06
CA PRO A 184 -3.28 7.60 -18.63
C PRO A 184 -3.15 7.60 -20.15
N LEU A 185 -2.56 6.54 -20.70
CA LEU A 185 -2.40 6.36 -22.13
C LEU A 185 -3.66 5.76 -22.76
N MET A 186 -3.88 6.01 -24.05
CA MET A 186 -5.00 5.40 -24.79
C MET A 186 -4.87 3.87 -24.89
N LEU A 187 -3.65 3.38 -25.03
CA LEU A 187 -3.33 1.94 -25.00
C LEU A 187 -2.35 1.69 -23.85
N PRO A 188 -2.87 1.39 -22.64
CA PRO A 188 -2.01 1.09 -21.50
C PRO A 188 -1.33 -0.26 -21.72
N GLN A 189 -0.05 -0.32 -21.38
CA GLN A 189 0.75 -1.56 -21.44
C GLN A 189 1.39 -1.81 -20.08
N SER A 190 1.59 -3.09 -19.75
CA SER A 190 2.36 -3.44 -18.56
C SER A 190 3.84 -3.06 -18.72
N PRO A 191 4.52 -2.63 -17.66
CA PRO A 191 5.94 -2.34 -17.73
C PRO A 191 6.72 -3.63 -18.02
N ILE A 192 7.81 -3.53 -18.78
CA ILE A 192 8.70 -4.67 -19.07
C ILE A 192 9.43 -5.07 -17.79
N VAL A 193 9.87 -4.11 -17.00
CA VAL A 193 10.47 -4.31 -15.69
C VAL A 193 9.53 -3.75 -14.64
N GLY A 194 9.06 -4.60 -13.74
CA GLY A 194 8.12 -4.24 -12.69
C GLY A 194 8.46 -4.90 -11.36
N THR A 195 7.74 -4.52 -10.32
CA THR A 195 7.94 -5.01 -8.94
C THR A 195 7.00 -6.16 -8.59
N GLY A 196 6.02 -6.48 -9.44
CA GLY A 196 4.96 -7.46 -9.18
C GLY A 196 3.76 -6.91 -8.42
N LEU A 197 3.83 -5.69 -7.89
CA LEU A 197 2.72 -5.04 -7.18
C LEU A 197 1.72 -4.38 -8.14
N GLU A 198 2.09 -4.14 -9.39
CA GLU A 198 1.32 -3.39 -10.38
C GLU A 198 -0.08 -3.98 -10.59
N LYS A 199 -0.17 -5.31 -10.72
CA LYS A 199 -1.44 -6.00 -10.91
C LYS A 199 -2.38 -5.79 -9.72
N GLN A 200 -1.85 -5.89 -8.50
CA GLN A 200 -2.63 -5.70 -7.28
C GLN A 200 -3.13 -4.25 -7.17
N VAL A 201 -2.24 -3.28 -7.38
CA VAL A 201 -2.58 -1.85 -7.34
C VAL A 201 -3.63 -1.51 -8.40
N ALA A 202 -3.49 -2.02 -9.63
CA ALA A 202 -4.46 -1.81 -10.69
C ALA A 202 -5.85 -2.39 -10.34
N SER A 203 -5.88 -3.59 -9.77
CA SER A 203 -7.13 -4.22 -9.33
C SER A 203 -7.79 -3.45 -8.19
N ASP A 204 -7.02 -3.04 -7.18
CA ASP A 204 -7.53 -2.35 -5.99
C ASP A 204 -7.91 -0.89 -6.26
N SER A 205 -7.41 -0.30 -7.35
CA SER A 205 -7.78 1.05 -7.77
C SER A 205 -9.26 1.19 -8.17
N ARG A 206 -9.94 0.08 -8.45
CA ARG A 206 -11.32 0.01 -8.94
C ARG A 206 -11.59 0.76 -10.27
N VAL A 207 -10.56 1.18 -10.95
CA VAL A 207 -10.67 1.75 -12.30
C VAL A 207 -10.89 0.67 -13.35
N LEU A 208 -10.37 -0.53 -13.09
CA LEU A 208 -10.56 -1.70 -13.94
C LEU A 208 -11.89 -2.38 -13.62
N ILE A 209 -12.67 -2.62 -14.65
CA ILE A 209 -13.86 -3.46 -14.57
C ILE A 209 -13.41 -4.91 -14.74
N ASN A 210 -13.50 -5.69 -13.67
CA ASN A 210 -13.18 -7.11 -13.68
C ASN A 210 -14.47 -7.94 -13.78
N SER A 211 -14.42 -9.05 -14.53
CA SER A 211 -15.54 -9.97 -14.55
C SER A 211 -15.68 -10.69 -13.20
N GLU A 212 -16.91 -10.82 -12.72
CA GLU A 212 -17.21 -11.47 -11.42
C GLU A 212 -17.15 -13.00 -11.48
N GLY A 213 -17.09 -13.58 -12.67
CA GLY A 213 -17.05 -15.03 -12.84
C GLY A 213 -16.91 -15.46 -14.29
N GLN A 214 -17.18 -16.74 -14.53
CA GLN A 214 -17.18 -17.31 -15.87
C GLN A 214 -18.44 -16.93 -16.62
N GLY A 215 -18.31 -16.48 -17.86
CA GLY A 215 -19.44 -16.07 -18.69
C GLY A 215 -19.06 -15.93 -20.15
N VAL A 216 -20.07 -15.59 -20.97
CA VAL A 216 -19.92 -15.33 -22.41
C VAL A 216 -20.31 -13.89 -22.69
N VAL A 217 -19.43 -13.19 -23.40
CA VAL A 217 -19.69 -11.82 -23.84
C VAL A 217 -20.74 -11.88 -24.97
N GLN A 218 -21.88 -11.24 -24.73
CA GLN A 218 -22.98 -11.20 -25.71
C GLN A 218 -22.89 -10.00 -26.63
N TYR A 219 -22.44 -8.86 -26.09
CA TYR A 219 -22.40 -7.61 -26.83
C TYR A 219 -21.22 -6.77 -26.37
N VAL A 220 -20.53 -6.15 -27.31
CA VAL A 220 -19.41 -5.23 -27.06
C VAL A 220 -19.57 -4.01 -27.95
N ASP A 221 -19.53 -2.84 -27.34
CA ASP A 221 -19.50 -1.54 -28.01
C ASP A 221 -18.50 -0.64 -27.27
N ALA A 222 -18.23 0.56 -27.82
CA ALA A 222 -17.37 1.57 -27.21
C ALA A 222 -17.90 2.07 -25.84
N ASP A 223 -19.20 1.99 -25.63
CA ASP A 223 -19.90 2.54 -24.46
C ASP A 223 -20.33 1.47 -23.45
N LYS A 224 -20.44 0.19 -23.86
CA LYS A 224 -20.91 -0.87 -22.98
C LYS A 224 -20.44 -2.26 -23.38
N ILE A 225 -20.30 -3.12 -22.38
CA ILE A 225 -20.06 -4.56 -22.55
C ILE A 225 -21.17 -5.31 -21.81
N VAL A 226 -21.80 -6.27 -22.49
CA VAL A 226 -22.85 -7.12 -21.90
C VAL A 226 -22.31 -8.54 -21.78
N ILE A 227 -22.31 -9.07 -20.57
CA ILE A 227 -21.81 -10.41 -20.27
C ILE A 227 -22.97 -11.24 -19.71
N LYS A 228 -23.14 -12.45 -20.25
CA LYS A 228 -24.01 -13.48 -19.66
C LYS A 228 -23.15 -14.43 -18.83
N TYR A 229 -23.35 -14.44 -17.52
CA TYR A 229 -22.63 -15.28 -16.58
C TYR A 229 -23.21 -16.69 -16.51
N SER A 230 -22.33 -17.69 -16.44
CA SER A 230 -22.69 -19.09 -16.18
C SER A 230 -22.65 -19.33 -14.67
N ARG A 231 -23.79 -19.16 -13.99
CA ARG A 231 -23.87 -19.36 -12.53
C ARG A 231 -24.26 -20.79 -12.18
N ASN A 232 -23.62 -21.34 -11.17
CA ASN A 232 -24.00 -22.62 -10.60
C ASN A 232 -25.31 -22.47 -9.79
N LYS A 233 -26.12 -23.53 -9.66
CA LYS A 233 -27.39 -23.53 -8.91
C LYS A 233 -27.25 -22.96 -7.49
N ASN A 234 -26.15 -23.24 -6.82
CA ASN A 234 -25.89 -22.71 -5.47
C ASN A 234 -25.61 -21.21 -5.47
N GLN A 235 -24.96 -20.68 -6.49
CA GLN A 235 -24.72 -19.24 -6.66
C GLN A 235 -26.00 -18.48 -7.02
N SER A 236 -26.88 -19.07 -7.85
CA SER A 236 -28.17 -18.47 -8.20
C SER A 236 -29.16 -18.43 -7.04
N LEU A 237 -28.99 -19.28 -6.02
CA LEU A 237 -29.82 -19.27 -4.81
C LEU A 237 -29.35 -18.21 -3.78
N VAL A 238 -28.09 -17.82 -3.81
CA VAL A 238 -27.51 -16.87 -2.83
C VAL A 238 -27.46 -15.44 -3.38
N SER A 239 -27.37 -15.27 -4.71
CA SER A 239 -27.25 -13.98 -5.37
C SER A 239 -28.55 -13.63 -6.08
N PHE A 240 -29.11 -12.45 -5.76
CA PHE A 240 -30.27 -11.86 -6.45
C PHE A 240 -29.90 -11.16 -7.77
N ASP A 241 -28.64 -11.25 -8.19
CA ASP A 241 -28.16 -10.56 -9.39
C ASP A 241 -28.63 -11.26 -10.66
N SER A 242 -28.91 -10.49 -11.70
CA SER A 242 -29.26 -11.02 -13.00
C SER A 242 -28.15 -11.83 -13.64
N GLU A 243 -28.49 -12.85 -14.44
CA GLU A 243 -27.49 -13.60 -15.23
C GLU A 243 -26.80 -12.71 -16.27
N ILE A 244 -27.46 -11.66 -16.72
CA ILE A 244 -26.94 -10.72 -17.71
C ILE A 244 -26.57 -9.43 -17.00
N VAL A 245 -25.29 -9.07 -17.05
CA VAL A 245 -24.76 -7.83 -16.47
C VAL A 245 -24.24 -6.93 -17.59
N THR A 246 -24.65 -5.67 -17.54
CA THR A 246 -24.20 -4.64 -18.48
C THR A 246 -23.19 -3.74 -17.78
N TYR A 247 -21.98 -3.70 -18.30
CA TYR A 247 -20.91 -2.81 -17.84
C TYR A 247 -20.87 -1.59 -18.76
N ASN A 248 -21.16 -0.42 -18.22
CA ASN A 248 -21.04 0.83 -18.94
C ASN A 248 -19.61 1.33 -18.88
N LEU A 249 -19.01 1.62 -20.03
CA LEU A 249 -17.66 2.14 -20.17
C LEU A 249 -17.70 3.66 -20.26
N THR A 250 -16.88 4.32 -19.47
CA THR A 250 -16.77 5.78 -19.51
C THR A 250 -15.40 6.20 -19.97
N LYS A 251 -15.34 7.14 -20.92
CA LYS A 251 -14.07 7.72 -21.38
C LYS A 251 -13.47 8.59 -20.28
N PHE A 252 -12.16 8.48 -20.08
CA PHE A 252 -11.45 9.31 -19.13
C PHE A 252 -11.54 10.80 -19.52
N LYS A 253 -12.11 11.60 -18.62
CA LYS A 253 -12.18 13.07 -18.75
C LYS A 253 -11.74 13.68 -17.43
N LYS A 254 -10.79 14.60 -17.51
CA LYS A 254 -10.22 15.33 -16.39
C LYS A 254 -10.69 16.79 -16.40
N THR A 255 -11.02 17.32 -15.23
CA THR A 255 -11.27 18.76 -15.04
C THR A 255 -9.94 19.53 -14.95
N ASN A 256 -10.00 20.86 -15.06
CA ASN A 256 -8.82 21.72 -14.85
C ASN A 256 -8.25 21.64 -13.42
N GLN A 257 -9.07 21.19 -12.46
CA GLN A 257 -8.69 21.01 -11.06
C GLN A 257 -8.10 19.62 -10.76
N GLY A 258 -7.88 18.77 -11.77
CA GLY A 258 -7.29 17.44 -11.62
C GLY A 258 -8.27 16.36 -11.12
N THR A 259 -9.57 16.65 -11.03
CA THR A 259 -10.59 15.64 -10.71
C THR A 259 -11.11 14.95 -11.95
N CYS A 260 -11.49 13.68 -11.85
CA CYS A 260 -12.08 12.93 -12.95
C CYS A 260 -13.59 13.22 -13.03
N VAL A 261 -14.10 13.41 -14.25
CA VAL A 261 -15.55 13.61 -14.50
C VAL A 261 -16.29 12.27 -14.47
N ASN A 262 -15.57 11.19 -14.69
CA ASN A 262 -16.12 9.83 -14.63
C ASN A 262 -16.17 9.38 -13.17
N CYS A 263 -17.20 9.78 -12.46
CA CYS A 263 -17.49 9.24 -11.15
C CYS A 263 -18.04 7.83 -11.37
N LEU A 264 -17.28 6.80 -10.95
CA LEU A 264 -17.87 5.49 -10.75
C LEU A 264 -18.88 5.67 -9.63
N LEU A 265 -20.15 5.66 -9.98
CA LEU A 265 -21.23 5.54 -8.99
C LEU A 265 -21.05 4.21 -8.29
N TYR A 266 -20.86 4.25 -6.98
CA TYR A 266 -20.85 3.09 -6.11
C TYR A 266 -22.24 2.49 -6.02
#